data_8a97b3037da180513d17a093248264a3
#
_entry.id   8a97b3037da180513d17a093248264a3
#
_cell.length_a   1.000
_cell.length_b   1.000
_cell.length_c   1.000
_cell.angle_alpha   90.00
_cell.angle_beta   90.00
_cell.angle_gamma   90.00
#
_symmetry.space_group_name_H-M   'P 1'
#
loop_
_entity.id
_entity.type
_entity.pdbx_description
1 polymer ?
#
loop_
_entity_poly.entity_id
_entity_poly.type
_entity_poly.pdbx_seq_one_letter_code
_entity_poly.pdbx_strand_id
1 'polypeptide(L)'
;MTTRFLSLFLCFVSIAAGARAQTRASETTSPASETTSPRPLRPVHTFSIVARDPVTGDMGVAVQSHWFAVGADVTWGEAGVVATQSFVDPGYGPRGLALMRSGKTANEALRGLLAADDFADVRQVAMLDAEGHVAAHTGAKCIAFAGNQVGANYSTEANIMANANVWPAMGKAFEAATGDLTDRLIAALEAGQAAGGDIRGKQSAAILIVRGKSTGRPWADKVVDLRVDDSADPINELKRLVRYHRAYDHMENGDACSAKKDWSCAVREYGDAEKLLPEQMEIVFWHAVTLVTSGNADASLPLFKKVFAREPMWADLLGRLPAAGLFPDDPKLLERIEAERPK
;
A
#
# COMPACT_ATOMS: atom_id res chain seq x y z
N MET A 1 -20.55 11.23 66.41
CA MET A 1 -19.84 12.01 67.43
C MET A 1 -18.96 13.03 66.71
N THR A 2 -19.38 14.26 66.95
CA THR A 2 -18.68 15.58 67.05
C THR A 2 -17.97 16.06 65.77
N THR A 3 -18.59 16.91 64.92
CA THR A 3 -18.89 18.39 65.04
C THR A 3 -17.71 19.29 65.43
N ARG A 4 -17.35 20.24 64.53
CA ARG A 4 -17.04 21.66 64.73
C ARG A 4 -16.47 22.23 63.43
N PHE A 5 -17.12 23.10 62.59
CA PHE A 5 -17.47 24.56 62.78
C PHE A 5 -16.26 25.45 63.06
N LEU A 6 -16.00 26.42 62.17
CA LEU A 6 -15.84 27.89 62.42
C LEU A 6 -15.32 28.50 61.07
N SER A 7 -16.10 29.26 60.36
CA SER A 7 -16.47 30.72 60.46
C SER A 7 -15.39 31.69 59.97
N LEU A 8 -15.68 32.28 58.81
CA LEU A 8 -15.86 33.73 58.56
C LEU A 8 -14.69 34.70 58.85
N PHE A 9 -14.21 35.36 57.78
CA PHE A 9 -14.01 36.84 57.86
C PHE A 9 -14.20 37.46 56.44
N LEU A 10 -15.20 38.31 56.36
CA LEU A 10 -15.48 39.29 55.31
C LEU A 10 -14.50 40.46 55.45
N CYS A 11 -13.92 40.91 54.33
CA CYS A 11 -13.44 42.28 54.25
C CYS A 11 -13.90 42.90 52.93
N PHE A 12 -14.88 43.81 53.06
CA PHE A 12 -15.31 44.73 52.00
C PHE A 12 -14.28 45.86 51.86
N VAL A 13 -13.78 46.05 50.61
CA VAL A 13 -13.26 47.38 50.23
C VAL A 13 -13.90 47.75 48.91
N SER A 14 -14.78 48.74 49.00
CA SER A 14 -15.37 49.42 47.84
C SER A 14 -14.41 50.47 47.33
N ILE A 15 -14.03 50.42 46.06
CA ILE A 15 -13.51 51.58 45.33
C ILE A 15 -14.27 51.69 44.03
N ALA A 16 -15.06 52.74 43.92
CA ALA A 16 -15.73 53.22 42.75
C ALA A 16 -14.72 54.00 41.89
N ALA A 17 -14.63 53.72 40.56
CA ALA A 17 -14.34 54.79 39.60
C ALA A 17 -14.42 54.22 38.13
N GLY A 18 -15.23 54.90 37.33
CA GLY A 18 -14.90 55.15 35.93
C GLY A 18 -15.39 54.12 34.89
N ALA A 19 -16.67 54.19 34.54
CA ALA A 19 -17.16 53.61 33.30
C ALA A 19 -16.57 54.34 32.07
N ARG A 20 -15.67 53.68 31.35
CA ARG A 20 -15.39 54.00 29.95
C ARG A 20 -15.97 52.87 29.09
N ALA A 21 -17.07 53.20 28.42
CA ALA A 21 -17.63 52.34 27.38
C ALA A 21 -16.62 52.25 26.22
N GLN A 22 -15.91 51.12 26.11
CA GLN A 22 -15.26 50.73 24.87
C GLN A 22 -16.25 49.89 24.07
N THR A 23 -16.78 50.52 23.02
CA THR A 23 -17.48 49.82 21.93
C THR A 23 -16.52 48.79 21.32
N ARG A 24 -16.71 47.54 21.72
CA ARG A 24 -16.08 46.40 21.07
C ARG A 24 -16.79 46.21 19.72
N ALA A 25 -16.13 46.64 18.64
CA ALA A 25 -16.53 46.25 17.31
C ALA A 25 -16.51 44.72 17.26
N SER A 26 -17.65 44.11 17.00
CA SER A 26 -17.74 42.69 16.66
C SER A 26 -17.07 42.51 15.30
N GLU A 27 -15.82 42.09 15.32
CA GLU A 27 -15.24 41.46 14.13
C GLU A 27 -16.01 40.16 13.86
N THR A 28 -16.98 40.25 12.96
CA THR A 28 -17.51 39.08 12.28
C THR A 28 -16.35 38.52 11.46
N THR A 29 -15.65 37.54 12.02
CA THR A 29 -14.79 36.66 11.21
C THR A 29 -15.71 35.95 10.24
N SER A 30 -15.75 36.43 9.00
CA SER A 30 -16.22 35.64 7.86
C SER A 30 -15.52 34.29 7.90
N PRO A 31 -16.23 33.17 7.69
CA PRO A 31 -15.56 31.91 7.52
C PRO A 31 -14.53 32.08 6.40
N ALA A 32 -13.28 31.72 6.69
CA ALA A 32 -12.23 31.70 5.69
C ALA A 32 -12.79 30.96 4.47
N SER A 33 -12.88 31.65 3.35
CA SER A 33 -13.19 31.02 2.08
C SER A 33 -12.19 29.87 1.93
N GLU A 34 -12.67 28.64 1.84
CA GLU A 34 -11.83 27.54 1.40
C GLU A 34 -11.21 27.98 0.08
N THR A 35 -9.92 28.30 0.14
CA THR A 35 -9.16 28.63 -1.04
C THR A 35 -9.20 27.39 -1.92
N THR A 36 -9.96 27.46 -3.01
CA THR A 36 -9.89 26.47 -4.07
C THR A 36 -8.42 26.28 -4.42
N SER A 37 -7.92 25.06 -4.24
CA SER A 37 -6.53 24.75 -4.56
C SER A 37 -6.23 25.24 -5.97
N PRO A 38 -5.14 25.98 -6.19
CA PRO A 38 -4.83 26.49 -7.52
C PRO A 38 -4.73 25.31 -8.50
N ARG A 39 -5.27 25.50 -9.72
CA ARG A 39 -5.19 24.47 -10.76
C ARG A 39 -3.75 23.99 -10.91
N PRO A 40 -3.46 22.67 -10.82
CA PRO A 40 -2.13 22.16 -11.06
C PRO A 40 -1.64 22.56 -12.45
N LEU A 41 -0.45 23.13 -12.53
CA LEU A 41 0.11 23.59 -13.83
C LEU A 41 0.71 22.43 -14.63
N ARG A 42 1.04 21.33 -13.99
CA ARG A 42 1.59 20.13 -14.63
C ARG A 42 0.71 18.92 -14.34
N PRO A 43 0.24 18.22 -15.38
CA PRO A 43 -0.54 17.01 -15.19
C PRO A 43 0.34 15.80 -14.81
N VAL A 44 -0.20 14.93 -13.97
CA VAL A 44 0.36 13.60 -13.68
C VAL A 44 -0.09 12.66 -14.79
N HIS A 45 0.81 12.43 -15.75
CA HIS A 45 0.56 11.61 -16.93
C HIS A 45 0.75 10.14 -16.58
N THR A 46 -0.24 9.30 -16.89
CA THR A 46 -0.33 8.03 -16.20
C THR A 46 -1.18 7.06 -16.99
N PHE A 47 -0.90 5.77 -16.86
CA PHE A 47 -1.89 4.73 -17.09
C PHE A 47 -2.05 3.89 -15.83
N SER A 48 -3.30 3.58 -15.50
CA SER A 48 -3.67 2.89 -14.28
C SER A 48 -4.81 1.89 -14.50
N ILE A 49 -5.00 1.02 -13.54
CA ILE A 49 -6.13 0.10 -13.45
C ILE A 49 -6.62 0.04 -12.02
N VAL A 50 -7.94 0.10 -11.84
CA VAL A 50 -8.60 -0.34 -10.61
C VAL A 50 -9.31 -1.65 -10.89
N ALA A 51 -9.22 -2.63 -9.98
CA ALA A 51 -9.84 -3.92 -10.19
C ALA A 51 -10.22 -4.62 -8.88
N ARG A 52 -11.18 -5.57 -8.96
CA ARG A 52 -11.60 -6.44 -7.87
C ARG A 52 -11.51 -7.88 -8.30
N ASP A 53 -11.02 -8.73 -7.43
CA ASP A 53 -11.13 -10.18 -7.59
C ASP A 53 -12.53 -10.64 -7.17
N PRO A 54 -13.34 -11.24 -8.07
CA PRO A 54 -14.70 -11.64 -7.74
C PRO A 54 -14.76 -12.84 -6.77
N VAL A 55 -13.67 -13.58 -6.57
CA VAL A 55 -13.61 -14.76 -5.69
C VAL A 55 -13.23 -14.35 -4.26
N THR A 56 -12.12 -13.63 -4.10
CA THR A 56 -11.64 -13.20 -2.77
C THR A 56 -12.32 -11.92 -2.29
N GLY A 57 -12.80 -11.10 -3.22
CA GLY A 57 -13.33 -9.76 -2.97
C GLY A 57 -12.23 -8.70 -2.88
N ASP A 58 -10.96 -9.07 -2.88
CA ASP A 58 -9.84 -8.13 -2.78
C ASP A 58 -9.87 -7.12 -3.91
N MET A 59 -9.51 -5.89 -3.59
CA MET A 59 -9.54 -4.76 -4.52
C MET A 59 -8.15 -4.19 -4.67
N GLY A 60 -7.78 -3.84 -5.89
CA GLY A 60 -6.44 -3.33 -6.18
C GLY A 60 -6.45 -2.14 -7.12
N VAL A 61 -5.42 -1.33 -7.01
CA VAL A 61 -5.08 -0.27 -7.95
C VAL A 61 -3.61 -0.39 -8.32
N ALA A 62 -3.30 -0.33 -9.61
CA ALA A 62 -1.94 -0.34 -10.10
C ALA A 62 -1.73 0.77 -11.12
N VAL A 63 -0.52 1.32 -11.18
CA VAL A 63 -0.20 2.52 -11.95
C VAL A 63 1.24 2.51 -12.44
N GLN A 64 1.47 3.11 -13.62
CA GLN A 64 2.80 3.50 -14.09
C GLN A 64 2.73 4.90 -14.70
N SER A 65 3.81 5.66 -14.54
CA SER A 65 3.89 7.05 -14.99
C SER A 65 5.33 7.48 -15.28
N HIS A 66 5.47 8.52 -16.12
CA HIS A 66 6.67 9.36 -16.13
C HIS A 66 6.49 10.54 -15.16
N TRP A 67 6.34 10.19 -13.87
CA TRP A 67 6.19 11.10 -12.75
C TRP A 67 6.93 10.49 -11.55
N PHE A 68 7.62 11.31 -10.75
CA PHE A 68 8.29 10.85 -9.55
C PHE A 68 7.27 10.39 -8.50
N ALA A 69 7.45 9.20 -7.93
CA ALA A 69 6.66 8.66 -6.82
C ALA A 69 5.13 8.65 -7.07
N VAL A 70 4.70 8.25 -8.28
CA VAL A 70 3.29 8.29 -8.71
C VAL A 70 2.33 7.58 -7.75
N GLY A 71 2.77 6.55 -7.06
CA GLY A 71 1.96 5.80 -6.10
C GLY A 71 1.51 6.62 -4.90
N ALA A 72 2.20 7.71 -4.56
CA ALA A 72 1.81 8.59 -3.46
C ALA A 72 0.58 9.45 -3.79
N ASP A 73 0.42 9.83 -5.06
CA ASP A 73 -0.60 10.77 -5.51
C ASP A 73 -1.82 10.08 -6.13
N VAL A 74 -1.62 8.93 -6.80
CA VAL A 74 -2.62 8.30 -7.66
C VAL A 74 -3.35 7.14 -6.99
N THR A 75 -2.68 6.32 -6.16
CA THR A 75 -3.24 5.07 -5.64
C THR A 75 -3.83 5.20 -4.24
N TRP A 76 -5.12 4.86 -4.10
CA TRP A 76 -5.85 4.92 -2.84
C TRP A 76 -6.68 3.66 -2.63
N GLY A 77 -6.65 3.08 -1.42
CA GLY A 77 -7.38 1.85 -1.12
C GLY A 77 -7.74 1.71 0.35
N GLU A 78 -8.99 1.33 0.63
CA GLU A 78 -9.54 1.03 1.96
C GLU A 78 -10.91 0.32 1.82
N ALA A 79 -12.01 1.04 1.87
CA ALA A 79 -13.38 0.53 1.64
C ALA A 79 -13.75 0.44 0.15
N GLY A 80 -12.77 0.51 -0.70
CA GLY A 80 -12.80 0.52 -2.15
C GLY A 80 -11.40 0.87 -2.64
N VAL A 81 -11.24 1.10 -3.94
CA VAL A 81 -10.00 1.61 -4.52
C VAL A 81 -10.28 2.78 -5.45
N VAL A 82 -9.35 3.72 -5.48
CA VAL A 82 -9.43 4.93 -6.31
C VAL A 82 -8.11 5.15 -7.02
N ALA A 83 -8.16 5.43 -8.32
CA ALA A 83 -7.07 6.02 -9.09
C ALA A 83 -7.46 7.46 -9.47
N THR A 84 -6.62 8.45 -9.16
CA THR A 84 -6.83 9.84 -9.57
C THR A 84 -5.58 10.37 -10.25
N GLN A 85 -5.71 10.89 -11.47
CA GLN A 85 -4.59 11.21 -12.34
C GLN A 85 -4.94 12.35 -13.32
N SER A 86 -4.09 12.61 -14.34
CA SER A 86 -4.12 13.76 -15.23
C SER A 86 -3.78 15.05 -14.46
N PHE A 87 -4.59 16.09 -14.49
CA PHE A 87 -4.43 17.19 -13.52
C PHE A 87 -4.96 16.70 -12.17
N VAL A 88 -4.10 16.00 -11.44
CA VAL A 88 -4.47 15.27 -10.25
C VAL A 88 -5.03 16.19 -9.15
N ASP A 89 -6.12 15.77 -8.52
CA ASP A 89 -6.52 16.17 -7.18
C ASP A 89 -6.46 14.93 -6.28
N PRO A 90 -5.43 14.79 -5.43
CA PRO A 90 -5.33 13.66 -4.51
C PRO A 90 -6.53 13.51 -3.59
N GLY A 91 -7.27 14.62 -3.36
CA GLY A 91 -8.47 14.62 -2.54
C GLY A 91 -9.60 13.70 -3.04
N TYR A 92 -9.62 13.30 -4.32
CA TYR A 92 -10.56 12.28 -4.82
C TYR A 92 -10.37 10.94 -4.11
N GLY A 93 -9.13 10.57 -3.74
CA GLY A 93 -8.83 9.35 -2.99
C GLY A 93 -9.57 9.30 -1.66
N PRO A 94 -9.15 10.07 -0.64
CA PRO A 94 -9.76 9.98 0.70
C PRO A 94 -11.25 10.35 0.72
N ARG A 95 -11.69 11.32 -0.09
CA ARG A 95 -13.12 11.70 -0.17
C ARG A 95 -13.96 10.60 -0.82
N GLY A 96 -13.47 9.99 -1.92
CA GLY A 96 -14.13 8.86 -2.58
C GLY A 96 -14.26 7.65 -1.65
N LEU A 97 -13.17 7.28 -0.97
CA LEU A 97 -13.16 6.20 0.02
C LEU A 97 -14.12 6.46 1.19
N ALA A 98 -14.18 7.71 1.70
CA ALA A 98 -15.12 8.08 2.76
C ALA A 98 -16.58 7.95 2.32
N LEU A 99 -16.92 8.35 1.08
CA LEU A 99 -18.26 8.18 0.52
C LEU A 99 -18.62 6.69 0.34
N MET A 100 -17.72 5.87 -0.20
CA MET A 100 -17.94 4.43 -0.35
C MET A 100 -18.06 3.75 1.02
N ARG A 101 -17.27 4.12 2.02
CA ARG A 101 -17.41 3.64 3.41
C ARG A 101 -18.78 4.02 4.02
N SER A 102 -19.35 5.16 3.64
CA SER A 102 -20.71 5.57 4.09
C SER A 102 -21.86 4.84 3.35
N GLY A 103 -21.55 3.89 2.48
CA GLY A 103 -22.52 3.10 1.72
C GLY A 103 -22.91 3.70 0.36
N LYS A 104 -22.17 4.67 -0.17
CA LYS A 104 -22.35 5.14 -1.54
C LYS A 104 -21.65 4.19 -2.51
N THR A 105 -22.28 3.92 -3.64
CA THR A 105 -21.64 3.20 -4.73
C THR A 105 -20.48 4.03 -5.32
N ALA A 106 -19.54 3.39 -5.99
CA ALA A 106 -18.46 4.07 -6.71
C ALA A 106 -19.01 5.13 -7.70
N ASN A 107 -20.13 4.82 -8.37
CA ASN A 107 -20.81 5.74 -9.29
C ASN A 107 -21.38 6.98 -8.58
N GLU A 108 -22.02 6.81 -7.42
CA GLU A 108 -22.56 7.93 -6.64
C GLU A 108 -21.42 8.80 -6.08
N ALA A 109 -20.37 8.16 -5.56
CA ALA A 109 -19.21 8.85 -5.01
C ALA A 109 -18.52 9.71 -6.07
N LEU A 110 -18.15 9.12 -7.22
CA LEU A 110 -17.48 9.82 -8.30
C LEU A 110 -18.34 10.96 -8.86
N ARG A 111 -19.61 10.72 -9.14
CA ARG A 111 -20.53 11.74 -9.65
C ARG A 111 -20.67 12.91 -8.67
N GLY A 112 -20.77 12.65 -7.36
CA GLY A 112 -20.88 13.70 -6.35
C GLY A 112 -19.62 14.57 -6.28
N LEU A 113 -18.44 13.95 -6.35
CA LEU A 113 -17.16 14.70 -6.33
C LEU A 113 -16.95 15.52 -7.60
N LEU A 114 -17.27 14.96 -8.77
CA LEU A 114 -17.15 15.69 -10.05
C LEU A 114 -18.12 16.88 -10.11
N ALA A 115 -19.32 16.77 -9.56
CA ALA A 115 -20.29 17.86 -9.53
C ALA A 115 -19.85 19.04 -8.64
N ALA A 116 -18.92 18.81 -7.71
CA ALA A 116 -18.35 19.82 -6.82
C ALA A 116 -16.97 20.32 -7.26
N ASP A 117 -16.42 19.81 -8.38
CA ASP A 117 -15.08 20.20 -8.90
C ASP A 117 -15.22 21.08 -10.15
N ASP A 118 -14.87 22.34 -10.03
CA ASP A 118 -14.85 23.30 -11.16
C ASP A 118 -13.87 22.90 -12.28
N PHE A 119 -12.96 21.96 -12.00
CA PHE A 119 -11.94 21.48 -12.92
C PHE A 119 -12.18 20.02 -13.38
N ALA A 120 -13.40 19.49 -13.25
CA ALA A 120 -13.76 18.13 -13.64
C ALA A 120 -13.33 17.78 -15.09
N ASP A 121 -13.33 18.75 -15.98
CA ASP A 121 -12.96 18.61 -17.39
C ASP A 121 -11.48 18.27 -17.66
N VAL A 122 -10.60 18.41 -16.66
CA VAL A 122 -9.18 18.02 -16.73
C VAL A 122 -8.83 16.85 -15.83
N ARG A 123 -9.80 16.30 -15.06
CA ARG A 123 -9.59 15.15 -14.18
C ARG A 123 -9.69 13.84 -14.93
N GLN A 124 -8.93 12.85 -14.46
CA GLN A 124 -9.14 11.45 -14.83
C GLN A 124 -9.16 10.62 -13.55
N VAL A 125 -10.28 9.97 -13.28
CA VAL A 125 -10.53 9.29 -12.00
C VAL A 125 -11.27 7.99 -12.26
N ALA A 126 -10.83 6.90 -11.61
CA ALA A 126 -11.56 5.67 -11.49
C ALA A 126 -11.81 5.32 -10.03
N MET A 127 -12.98 4.76 -9.74
CA MET A 127 -13.38 4.26 -8.43
C MET A 127 -14.01 2.88 -8.57
N LEU A 128 -13.72 2.02 -7.60
CA LEU A 128 -14.33 0.70 -7.49
C LEU A 128 -14.66 0.42 -6.03
N ASP A 129 -15.90 0.03 -5.73
CA ASP A 129 -16.37 -0.28 -4.38
C ASP A 129 -16.30 -1.78 -4.05
N ALA A 130 -16.56 -2.13 -2.80
CA ALA A 130 -16.48 -3.50 -2.30
C ALA A 130 -17.50 -4.45 -2.95
N GLU A 131 -18.59 -3.94 -3.48
CA GLU A 131 -19.62 -4.69 -4.20
C GLU A 131 -19.25 -4.95 -5.66
N GLY A 132 -18.20 -4.25 -6.17
CA GLY A 132 -17.72 -4.38 -7.54
C GLY A 132 -18.35 -3.40 -8.52
N HIS A 133 -19.05 -2.36 -8.03
CA HIS A 133 -19.48 -1.27 -8.92
C HIS A 133 -18.24 -0.45 -9.32
N VAL A 134 -18.15 -0.16 -10.60
CA VAL A 134 -17.01 0.56 -11.20
C VAL A 134 -17.51 1.87 -11.80
N ALA A 135 -16.79 2.95 -11.54
CA ALA A 135 -17.02 4.25 -12.15
C ALA A 135 -15.71 4.83 -12.67
N ALA A 136 -15.74 5.40 -13.86
CA ALA A 136 -14.59 6.08 -14.45
C ALA A 136 -14.98 7.39 -15.11
N HIS A 137 -14.09 8.36 -15.07
CA HIS A 137 -14.20 9.67 -15.71
C HIS A 137 -12.90 10.03 -16.39
N THR A 138 -12.99 10.41 -17.66
CA THR A 138 -11.90 11.07 -18.40
C THR A 138 -12.44 12.39 -18.89
N GLY A 139 -11.99 13.47 -18.30
CA GLY A 139 -12.41 14.83 -18.65
C GLY A 139 -12.03 15.21 -20.09
N ALA A 140 -12.88 16.00 -20.74
CA ALA A 140 -12.75 16.36 -22.16
C ALA A 140 -11.46 17.14 -22.48
N LYS A 141 -10.81 17.72 -21.48
CA LYS A 141 -9.54 18.46 -21.60
C LYS A 141 -8.34 17.68 -21.07
N CYS A 142 -8.48 16.38 -20.76
CA CYS A 142 -7.32 15.52 -20.56
C CYS A 142 -6.47 15.49 -21.82
N ILE A 143 -5.15 15.56 -21.66
CA ILE A 143 -4.25 15.63 -22.81
C ILE A 143 -4.24 14.31 -23.57
N ALA A 144 -4.40 14.36 -24.88
CA ALA A 144 -4.45 13.19 -25.77
C ALA A 144 -3.08 12.43 -25.81
N PHE A 145 -3.05 11.11 -26.03
CA PHE A 145 -4.25 10.28 -26.07
C PHE A 145 -4.71 9.98 -24.64
N ALA A 146 -5.98 10.22 -24.38
CA ALA A 146 -6.60 9.99 -23.09
C ALA A 146 -7.93 9.22 -23.25
N GLY A 147 -8.22 8.33 -22.31
CA GLY A 147 -9.44 7.56 -22.31
C GLY A 147 -9.47 6.52 -21.17
N ASN A 148 -10.61 5.83 -21.08
CA ASN A 148 -10.81 4.75 -20.12
C ASN A 148 -11.64 3.62 -20.76
N GLN A 149 -11.56 2.43 -20.17
CA GLN A 149 -12.39 1.29 -20.47
C GLN A 149 -12.89 0.67 -19.16
N VAL A 150 -14.21 0.60 -19.01
CA VAL A 150 -14.84 -0.08 -17.89
C VAL A 150 -15.23 -1.50 -18.33
N GLY A 151 -14.83 -2.48 -17.54
CA GLY A 151 -15.21 -3.89 -17.68
C GLY A 151 -15.87 -4.44 -16.43
N ALA A 152 -16.07 -5.75 -16.37
CA ALA A 152 -16.60 -6.42 -15.20
C ALA A 152 -15.56 -6.41 -14.06
N ASN A 153 -15.86 -5.70 -12.97
CA ASN A 153 -14.97 -5.56 -11.80
C ASN A 153 -13.63 -4.88 -12.09
N TYR A 154 -13.49 -4.06 -13.11
CA TYR A 154 -12.29 -3.27 -13.36
C TYR A 154 -12.54 -2.04 -14.21
N SER A 155 -11.63 -1.08 -14.14
CA SER A 155 -11.50 -0.01 -15.13
C SER A 155 -10.03 0.29 -15.38
N THR A 156 -9.70 0.56 -16.65
CA THR A 156 -8.38 1.03 -17.08
C THR A 156 -8.47 2.45 -17.57
N GLU A 157 -7.53 3.29 -17.18
CA GLU A 157 -7.43 4.71 -17.54
C GLU A 157 -6.04 5.04 -18.06
N ALA A 158 -5.99 5.95 -19.00
CA ALA A 158 -4.72 6.49 -19.46
C ALA A 158 -4.87 7.92 -20.01
N ASN A 159 -3.82 8.73 -19.86
CA ASN A 159 -3.73 10.08 -20.42
C ASN A 159 -2.30 10.38 -20.86
N ILE A 160 -2.14 11.16 -21.93
CA ILE A 160 -0.85 11.51 -22.60
C ILE A 160 -0.10 10.24 -23.04
N MET A 161 -0.81 9.31 -23.58
CA MET A 161 -0.21 8.09 -24.12
C MET A 161 0.35 8.31 -25.52
N ALA A 162 1.21 7.41 -25.95
CA ALA A 162 1.73 7.38 -27.31
C ALA A 162 0.63 7.16 -28.35
N ASN A 163 -0.45 6.47 -27.99
CA ASN A 163 -1.62 6.20 -28.84
C ASN A 163 -2.85 5.74 -28.02
N ALA A 164 -4.00 5.60 -28.68
CA ALA A 164 -5.27 5.21 -28.05
C ALA A 164 -5.43 3.70 -27.74
N ASN A 165 -4.42 2.87 -28.01
CA ASN A 165 -4.51 1.44 -27.75
C ASN A 165 -4.10 1.03 -26.32
N VAL A 166 -3.53 1.95 -25.54
CA VAL A 166 -2.92 1.66 -24.23
C VAL A 166 -3.96 1.09 -23.26
N TRP A 167 -5.02 1.82 -22.93
CA TRP A 167 -6.04 1.36 -21.98
C TRP A 167 -6.88 0.17 -22.46
N PRO A 168 -7.21 0.00 -23.78
CA PRO A 168 -7.84 -1.23 -24.25
C PRO A 168 -6.94 -2.45 -24.13
N ALA A 169 -5.63 -2.30 -24.41
CA ALA A 169 -4.67 -3.38 -24.26
C ALA A 169 -4.55 -3.84 -22.81
N MET A 170 -4.55 -2.87 -21.85
CA MET A 170 -4.57 -3.16 -20.42
C MET A 170 -5.78 -3.99 -20.02
N GLY A 171 -6.99 -3.58 -20.42
CA GLY A 171 -8.23 -4.26 -20.11
C GLY A 171 -8.23 -5.71 -20.67
N LYS A 172 -7.87 -5.88 -21.94
CA LYS A 172 -7.75 -7.19 -22.57
C LYS A 172 -6.76 -8.10 -21.85
N ALA A 173 -5.61 -7.57 -21.43
CA ALA A 173 -4.59 -8.35 -20.72
C ALA A 173 -5.08 -8.73 -19.32
N PHE A 174 -5.73 -7.83 -18.59
CA PHE A 174 -6.33 -8.11 -17.28
C PHE A 174 -7.37 -9.25 -17.35
N GLU A 175 -8.23 -9.24 -18.38
CA GLU A 175 -9.26 -10.29 -18.58
C GLU A 175 -8.63 -11.65 -18.93
N ALA A 176 -7.55 -11.67 -19.72
CA ALA A 176 -6.88 -12.88 -20.17
C ALA A 176 -5.90 -13.45 -19.13
N ALA A 177 -5.41 -12.64 -18.23
CA ALA A 177 -4.40 -13.04 -17.24
C ALA A 177 -4.97 -14.01 -16.20
N THR A 178 -4.13 -14.96 -15.80
CA THR A 178 -4.36 -15.93 -14.73
C THR A 178 -3.50 -15.58 -13.50
N GLY A 179 -3.74 -16.25 -12.38
CA GLY A 179 -3.05 -15.99 -11.13
C GLY A 179 -3.91 -15.13 -10.18
N ASP A 180 -3.27 -14.61 -9.15
CA ASP A 180 -3.93 -13.73 -8.19
C ASP A 180 -4.15 -12.31 -8.75
N LEU A 181 -4.80 -11.45 -7.96
CA LEU A 181 -5.07 -10.07 -8.39
C LEU A 181 -3.78 -9.31 -8.71
N THR A 182 -2.68 -9.57 -7.98
CA THR A 182 -1.37 -8.95 -8.21
C THR A 182 -0.84 -9.27 -9.60
N ASP A 183 -0.86 -10.54 -10.00
CA ASP A 183 -0.38 -10.98 -11.32
C ASP A 183 -1.20 -10.35 -12.43
N ARG A 184 -2.51 -10.28 -12.27
CA ARG A 184 -3.44 -9.72 -13.26
C ARG A 184 -3.26 -8.21 -13.42
N LEU A 185 -3.05 -7.49 -12.31
CA LEU A 185 -2.76 -6.05 -12.34
C LEU A 185 -1.40 -5.75 -13.00
N ILE A 186 -0.37 -6.53 -12.72
CA ILE A 186 0.94 -6.41 -13.37
C ILE A 186 0.83 -6.67 -14.87
N ALA A 187 0.09 -7.72 -15.27
CA ALA A 187 -0.11 -8.03 -16.70
C ALA A 187 -0.79 -6.87 -17.45
N ALA A 188 -1.74 -6.18 -16.80
CA ALA A 188 -2.35 -4.97 -17.35
C ALA A 188 -1.32 -3.85 -17.57
N LEU A 189 -0.46 -3.57 -16.59
CA LEU A 189 0.59 -2.55 -16.73
C LEU A 189 1.59 -2.91 -17.83
N GLU A 190 2.02 -4.17 -17.91
CA GLU A 190 2.93 -4.64 -18.95
C GLU A 190 2.32 -4.46 -20.35
N ALA A 191 1.04 -4.81 -20.52
CA ALA A 191 0.32 -4.63 -21.77
C ALA A 191 0.16 -3.17 -22.17
N GLY A 192 -0.14 -2.28 -21.19
CA GLY A 192 -0.19 -0.83 -21.41
C GLY A 192 1.16 -0.29 -21.89
N GLN A 193 2.24 -0.70 -21.24
CA GLN A 193 3.59 -0.31 -21.65
C GLN A 193 3.96 -0.86 -23.05
N ALA A 194 3.62 -2.11 -23.34
CA ALA A 194 3.88 -2.74 -24.65
C ALA A 194 3.06 -2.09 -25.78
N ALA A 195 1.87 -1.56 -25.48
CA ALA A 195 1.02 -0.83 -26.43
C ALA A 195 1.52 0.61 -26.73
N GLY A 196 2.61 1.04 -26.09
CA GLY A 196 3.26 2.33 -26.30
C GLY A 196 3.45 3.14 -25.01
N GLY A 197 2.62 2.93 -24.00
CA GLY A 197 2.74 3.58 -22.68
C GLY A 197 2.68 5.11 -22.74
N ASP A 198 3.28 5.73 -21.75
CA ASP A 198 3.44 7.19 -21.64
C ASP A 198 4.42 7.72 -22.72
N ILE A 199 3.99 8.72 -23.50
CA ILE A 199 4.80 9.26 -24.60
C ILE A 199 6.14 9.85 -24.13
N ARG A 200 6.24 10.23 -22.86
CA ARG A 200 7.47 10.79 -22.27
C ARG A 200 8.46 9.73 -21.80
N GLY A 201 8.01 8.47 -21.66
CA GLY A 201 8.80 7.36 -21.14
C GLY A 201 8.29 6.81 -19.81
N LYS A 202 9.20 6.25 -19.01
CA LYS A 202 8.93 5.52 -17.77
C LYS A 202 9.67 6.19 -16.62
N GLN A 203 9.11 6.21 -15.39
CA GLN A 203 9.82 6.69 -14.22
C GLN A 203 9.42 5.95 -12.94
N SER A 204 8.12 5.78 -12.67
CA SER A 204 7.64 5.17 -11.43
C SER A 204 6.47 4.23 -11.67
N ALA A 205 6.23 3.31 -10.72
CA ALA A 205 5.09 2.41 -10.74
C ALA A 205 4.67 2.07 -9.30
N ALA A 206 3.41 1.71 -9.10
CA ALA A 206 2.92 1.28 -7.81
C ALA A 206 1.79 0.25 -7.96
N ILE A 207 1.61 -0.54 -6.92
CA ILE A 207 0.47 -1.43 -6.72
C ILE A 207 0.04 -1.37 -5.26
N LEU A 208 -1.26 -1.20 -5.05
CA LEU A 208 -1.90 -1.26 -3.75
C LEU A 208 -3.08 -2.23 -3.84
N ILE A 209 -3.10 -3.25 -2.98
CA ILE A 209 -4.23 -4.18 -2.85
C ILE A 209 -4.72 -4.16 -1.41
N VAL A 210 -6.04 -4.06 -1.26
CA VAL A 210 -6.72 -4.10 0.02
C VAL A 210 -7.71 -5.25 0.08
N ARG A 211 -7.96 -5.77 1.27
CA ARG A 211 -8.91 -6.85 1.49
C ARG A 211 -10.32 -6.44 1.09
N GLY A 212 -11.04 -7.38 0.47
CA GLY A 212 -12.45 -7.18 0.12
C GLY A 212 -13.36 -7.04 1.32
N LYS A 213 -12.96 -7.59 2.47
CA LYS A 213 -13.65 -7.43 3.75
C LYS A 213 -12.68 -6.88 4.79
N SER A 214 -12.98 -5.68 5.29
CA SER A 214 -12.17 -5.06 6.32
C SER A 214 -12.16 -5.90 7.62
N THR A 215 -10.99 -6.01 8.22
CA THR A 215 -10.78 -6.61 9.54
C THR A 215 -11.07 -5.63 10.68
N GLY A 216 -11.38 -4.36 10.37
CA GLY A 216 -11.45 -3.25 11.32
C GLY A 216 -10.07 -2.75 11.78
N ARG A 217 -9.00 -3.24 11.16
CA ARG A 217 -7.61 -2.85 11.40
C ARG A 217 -6.97 -2.42 10.07
N PRO A 218 -7.02 -1.13 9.71
CA PRO A 218 -6.58 -0.65 8.40
C PRO A 218 -5.15 -1.06 8.01
N TRP A 219 -4.26 -1.17 8.98
CA TRP A 219 -2.88 -1.63 8.75
C TRP A 219 -2.79 -3.11 8.36
N ALA A 220 -3.78 -3.95 8.72
CA ALA A 220 -3.85 -5.37 8.38
C ALA A 220 -4.71 -5.63 7.13
N ASP A 221 -5.40 -4.61 6.64
CA ASP A 221 -6.26 -4.71 5.46
C ASP A 221 -5.51 -4.43 4.15
N LYS A 222 -4.30 -3.89 4.21
CA LYS A 222 -3.40 -3.78 3.06
C LYS A 222 -2.76 -5.15 2.81
N VAL A 223 -3.08 -5.75 1.67
CA VAL A 223 -2.53 -7.04 1.24
C VAL A 223 -1.22 -6.84 0.50
N VAL A 224 -1.15 -5.81 -0.36
CA VAL A 224 0.05 -5.39 -1.08
C VAL A 224 0.11 -3.86 -1.05
N ASP A 225 1.27 -3.29 -0.73
CA ASP A 225 1.53 -1.83 -0.83
C ASP A 225 2.98 -1.64 -1.26
N LEU A 226 3.23 -1.64 -2.58
CA LEU A 226 4.55 -1.60 -3.17
C LEU A 226 4.68 -0.44 -4.14
N ARG A 227 5.80 0.27 -4.07
CA ARG A 227 6.08 1.44 -4.90
C ARG A 227 7.52 1.43 -5.40
N VAL A 228 7.66 1.83 -6.64
CA VAL A 228 8.93 2.17 -7.29
C VAL A 228 8.85 3.65 -7.63
N ASP A 229 9.52 4.48 -6.85
CA ASP A 229 9.39 5.93 -6.92
C ASP A 229 10.20 6.53 -8.07
N ASP A 230 11.33 5.91 -8.45
CA ASP A 230 12.18 6.31 -9.56
C ASP A 230 12.96 5.13 -10.12
N SER A 231 12.75 4.80 -11.41
CA SER A 231 13.46 3.73 -12.12
C SER A 231 13.31 3.91 -13.63
N ALA A 232 14.33 3.55 -14.39
CA ALA A 232 14.26 3.48 -15.85
C ALA A 232 13.36 2.33 -16.33
N ASP A 233 13.09 1.34 -15.49
CA ASP A 233 12.21 0.21 -15.79
C ASP A 233 11.31 -0.17 -14.59
N PRO A 234 10.35 0.71 -14.24
CA PRO A 234 9.61 0.64 -12.98
C PRO A 234 8.70 -0.58 -12.88
N ILE A 235 8.14 -1.09 -13.99
CA ILE A 235 7.27 -2.29 -13.95
C ILE A 235 8.10 -3.53 -13.63
N ASN A 236 9.27 -3.71 -14.23
CA ASN A 236 10.13 -4.86 -13.91
C ASN A 236 10.67 -4.77 -12.48
N GLU A 237 10.99 -3.56 -12.00
CA GLU A 237 11.36 -3.36 -10.61
C GLU A 237 10.20 -3.66 -9.66
N LEU A 238 8.97 -3.25 -9.99
CA LEU A 238 7.77 -3.58 -9.23
C LEU A 238 7.54 -5.11 -9.17
N LYS A 239 7.75 -5.83 -10.27
CA LYS A 239 7.71 -7.31 -10.32
C LYS A 239 8.76 -7.94 -9.38
N ARG A 240 9.97 -7.36 -9.33
CA ARG A 240 11.00 -7.79 -8.40
C ARG A 240 10.51 -7.62 -6.95
N LEU A 241 9.93 -6.46 -6.61
CA LEU A 241 9.37 -6.21 -5.29
C LEU A 241 8.20 -7.14 -4.95
N VAL A 242 7.32 -7.46 -5.89
CA VAL A 242 6.24 -8.45 -5.70
C VAL A 242 6.80 -9.83 -5.32
N ARG A 243 7.90 -10.25 -5.97
CA ARG A 243 8.55 -11.52 -5.62
C ARG A 243 9.12 -11.49 -4.20
N TYR A 244 9.71 -10.36 -3.78
CA TYR A 244 10.16 -10.15 -2.39
C TYR A 244 8.98 -10.21 -1.41
N HIS A 245 7.92 -9.46 -1.68
CA HIS A 245 6.72 -9.45 -0.84
C HIS A 245 6.19 -10.87 -0.62
N ARG A 246 6.01 -11.66 -1.68
CA ARG A 246 5.55 -13.05 -1.57
C ARG A 246 6.48 -13.93 -0.73
N ALA A 247 7.79 -13.75 -0.86
CA ALA A 247 8.74 -14.51 -0.05
C ALA A 247 8.66 -14.14 1.44
N TYR A 248 8.49 -12.85 1.75
CA TYR A 248 8.33 -12.39 3.13
C TYR A 248 6.96 -12.79 3.70
N ASP A 249 5.89 -12.83 2.91
CA ASP A 249 4.59 -13.39 3.33
C ASP A 249 4.72 -14.87 3.75
N HIS A 250 5.50 -15.66 3.01
CA HIS A 250 5.81 -17.03 3.40
C HIS A 250 6.61 -17.09 4.71
N MET A 251 7.57 -16.19 4.95
CA MET A 251 8.28 -16.11 6.23
C MET A 251 7.34 -15.78 7.38
N GLU A 252 6.46 -14.79 7.25
CA GLU A 252 5.47 -14.41 8.26
C GLU A 252 4.50 -15.57 8.56
N ASN A 253 4.07 -16.31 7.53
CA ASN A 253 3.27 -17.52 7.70
C ASN A 253 4.06 -18.61 8.45
N GLY A 254 5.34 -18.77 8.14
CA GLY A 254 6.26 -19.68 8.84
C GLY A 254 6.40 -19.35 10.32
N ASP A 255 6.54 -18.05 10.65
CA ASP A 255 6.55 -17.56 12.03
C ASP A 255 5.25 -17.84 12.75
N ALA A 256 4.11 -17.60 12.10
CA ALA A 256 2.79 -17.90 12.66
C ALA A 256 2.59 -19.39 12.92
N CYS A 257 3.14 -20.27 12.06
CA CYS A 257 3.16 -21.73 12.28
C CYS A 257 4.09 -22.11 13.44
N SER A 258 5.28 -21.53 13.52
CA SER A 258 6.26 -21.74 14.60
C SER A 258 5.69 -21.37 15.97
N ALA A 259 4.98 -20.25 16.07
CA ALA A 259 4.30 -19.81 17.29
C ALA A 259 3.24 -20.81 17.78
N LYS A 260 2.65 -21.58 16.86
CA LYS A 260 1.70 -22.67 17.16
C LYS A 260 2.39 -24.03 17.34
N LYS A 261 3.72 -24.11 17.19
CA LYS A 261 4.53 -25.33 17.15
C LYS A 261 4.13 -26.28 16.01
N ASP A 262 3.54 -25.76 14.94
CA ASP A 262 3.29 -26.52 13.71
C ASP A 262 4.55 -26.49 12.84
N TRP A 263 5.52 -27.34 13.21
CA TRP A 263 6.83 -27.37 12.56
C TRP A 263 6.76 -27.82 11.09
N SER A 264 5.81 -28.66 10.74
CA SER A 264 5.64 -29.11 9.36
C SER A 264 5.19 -27.94 8.44
N CYS A 265 4.28 -27.13 8.94
CA CYS A 265 3.89 -25.88 8.29
C CYS A 265 5.07 -24.90 8.22
N ALA A 266 5.77 -24.66 9.32
CA ALA A 266 6.86 -23.70 9.38
C ALA A 266 7.98 -24.02 8.38
N VAL A 267 8.45 -25.26 8.36
CA VAL A 267 9.50 -25.71 7.44
C VAL A 267 9.06 -25.59 5.97
N ARG A 268 7.81 -25.89 5.66
CA ARG A 268 7.27 -25.73 4.30
C ARG A 268 7.26 -24.26 3.91
N GLU A 269 6.70 -23.39 4.73
CA GLU A 269 6.59 -21.95 4.43
C GLU A 269 7.98 -21.30 4.24
N TYR A 270 8.94 -21.54 5.15
CA TYR A 270 10.30 -21.04 4.99
C TYR A 270 11.00 -21.63 3.76
N GLY A 271 10.73 -22.92 3.44
CA GLY A 271 11.25 -23.55 2.21
C GLY A 271 10.67 -22.92 0.94
N ASP A 272 9.40 -22.52 0.96
CA ASP A 272 8.78 -21.83 -0.18
C ASP A 272 9.29 -20.38 -0.31
N ALA A 273 9.55 -19.69 0.79
CA ALA A 273 10.23 -18.38 0.79
C ALA A 273 11.63 -18.49 0.16
N GLU A 274 12.44 -19.49 0.55
CA GLU A 274 13.78 -19.71 0.01
C GLU A 274 13.76 -20.02 -1.51
N LYS A 275 12.77 -20.79 -1.98
CA LYS A 275 12.61 -21.05 -3.44
C LYS A 275 12.37 -19.78 -4.23
N LEU A 276 11.62 -18.81 -3.67
CA LEU A 276 11.37 -17.53 -4.31
C LEU A 276 12.62 -16.65 -4.35
N LEU A 277 13.40 -16.63 -3.28
CA LEU A 277 14.59 -15.77 -3.12
C LEU A 277 15.80 -16.54 -2.55
N PRO A 278 16.37 -17.50 -3.31
CA PRO A 278 17.46 -18.35 -2.81
C PRO A 278 18.74 -17.58 -2.52
N GLU A 279 18.87 -16.35 -3.02
CA GLU A 279 20.04 -15.48 -2.81
C GLU A 279 19.88 -14.53 -1.63
N GLN A 280 18.70 -14.47 -1.00
CA GLN A 280 18.44 -13.65 0.18
C GLN A 280 18.86 -14.40 1.44
N MET A 281 20.02 -14.06 1.96
CA MET A 281 20.63 -14.82 3.08
C MET A 281 19.81 -14.78 4.36
N GLU A 282 19.05 -13.75 4.61
CA GLU A 282 18.11 -13.68 5.73
C GLU A 282 17.09 -14.82 5.69
N ILE A 283 16.46 -15.06 4.53
CA ILE A 283 15.48 -16.15 4.36
C ILE A 283 16.13 -17.51 4.59
N VAL A 284 17.30 -17.73 4.01
CA VAL A 284 18.07 -18.97 4.16
C VAL A 284 18.46 -19.20 5.62
N PHE A 285 18.85 -18.14 6.33
CA PHE A 285 19.18 -18.21 7.76
C PHE A 285 18.00 -18.61 8.62
N TRP A 286 16.86 -17.95 8.48
CA TRP A 286 15.67 -18.25 9.26
C TRP A 286 15.07 -19.62 8.90
N HIS A 287 15.17 -20.08 7.65
CA HIS A 287 14.87 -21.45 7.27
C HIS A 287 15.76 -22.44 8.03
N ALA A 288 17.08 -22.19 8.09
CA ALA A 288 18.00 -23.04 8.83
C ALA A 288 17.68 -23.07 10.33
N VAL A 289 17.36 -21.94 10.96
CA VAL A 289 16.91 -21.83 12.35
C VAL A 289 15.64 -22.66 12.57
N THR A 290 14.67 -22.58 11.65
CA THR A 290 13.42 -23.35 11.71
C THR A 290 13.66 -24.84 11.60
N LEU A 291 14.58 -25.29 10.75
CA LEU A 291 14.98 -26.69 10.67
C LEU A 291 15.56 -27.20 12.00
N VAL A 292 16.43 -26.40 12.65
CA VAL A 292 16.97 -26.78 13.97
C VAL A 292 15.86 -26.89 15.02
N THR A 293 15.02 -25.87 15.12
CA THR A 293 13.93 -25.83 16.13
C THR A 293 12.88 -26.90 15.91
N SER A 294 12.72 -27.38 14.67
CA SER A 294 11.86 -28.52 14.32
C SER A 294 12.51 -29.89 14.54
N GLY A 295 13.77 -29.96 15.03
CA GLY A 295 14.51 -31.21 15.28
C GLY A 295 15.29 -31.74 14.06
N ASN A 296 15.40 -30.98 12.97
CA ASN A 296 16.09 -31.37 11.74
C ASN A 296 17.46 -30.67 11.59
N ALA A 297 18.27 -30.68 12.67
CA ALA A 297 19.54 -29.95 12.72
C ALA A 297 20.52 -30.32 11.58
N ASP A 298 20.57 -31.58 11.17
CA ASP A 298 21.46 -32.02 10.08
C ASP A 298 21.13 -31.36 8.75
N ALA A 299 19.85 -31.17 8.45
CA ALA A 299 19.40 -30.53 7.24
C ALA A 299 19.71 -29.01 7.22
N SER A 300 19.92 -28.39 8.39
CA SER A 300 20.22 -26.96 8.50
C SER A 300 21.68 -26.63 8.17
N LEU A 301 22.63 -27.56 8.36
CA LEU A 301 24.06 -27.30 8.24
C LEU A 301 24.48 -26.74 6.86
N PRO A 302 24.01 -27.28 5.71
CA PRO A 302 24.34 -26.71 4.41
C PRO A 302 23.85 -25.26 4.25
N LEU A 303 22.71 -24.92 4.85
CA LEU A 303 22.11 -23.61 4.79
C LEU A 303 22.96 -22.61 5.62
N PHE A 304 23.31 -22.96 6.87
CA PHE A 304 24.22 -22.13 7.67
C PHE A 304 25.57 -21.92 6.97
N LYS A 305 26.14 -22.97 6.39
CA LYS A 305 27.38 -22.86 5.62
C LYS A 305 27.25 -21.88 4.47
N LYS A 306 26.17 -21.95 3.71
CA LYS A 306 25.87 -21.01 2.61
C LYS A 306 25.76 -19.56 3.11
N VAL A 307 25.03 -19.34 4.21
CA VAL A 307 24.84 -18.02 4.81
C VAL A 307 26.15 -17.46 5.32
N PHE A 308 26.89 -18.21 6.15
CA PHE A 308 28.14 -17.73 6.76
C PHE A 308 29.24 -17.46 5.74
N ALA A 309 29.23 -18.20 4.61
CA ALA A 309 30.17 -17.96 3.53
C ALA A 309 29.92 -16.65 2.79
N ARG A 310 28.68 -16.20 2.72
CA ARG A 310 28.31 -14.95 2.01
C ARG A 310 28.23 -13.75 2.93
N GLU A 311 27.72 -13.95 4.13
CA GLU A 311 27.44 -12.90 5.12
C GLU A 311 27.86 -13.38 6.53
N PRO A 312 29.14 -13.29 6.88
CA PRO A 312 29.68 -13.86 8.15
C PRO A 312 29.00 -13.33 9.42
N MET A 313 28.42 -12.13 9.39
CA MET A 313 27.76 -11.52 10.55
C MET A 313 26.56 -12.32 11.06
N TRP A 314 25.92 -13.14 10.19
CA TRP A 314 24.80 -14.01 10.63
C TRP A 314 25.24 -15.08 11.63
N ALA A 315 26.52 -15.49 11.61
CA ALA A 315 27.03 -16.41 12.61
C ALA A 315 27.14 -15.75 14.00
N ASP A 316 27.44 -14.44 14.06
CA ASP A 316 27.44 -13.69 15.32
C ASP A 316 26.01 -13.46 15.84
N LEU A 317 25.05 -13.30 14.93
CA LEU A 317 23.63 -13.26 15.30
C LEU A 317 23.15 -14.60 15.88
N LEU A 318 23.54 -15.72 15.26
CA LEU A 318 23.14 -17.05 15.73
C LEU A 318 23.49 -17.23 17.22
N GLY A 319 24.70 -16.84 17.64
CA GLY A 319 25.15 -16.93 19.05
C GLY A 319 24.31 -16.12 20.05
N ARG A 320 23.46 -15.20 19.58
CA ARG A 320 22.58 -14.36 20.41
C ARG A 320 21.16 -14.92 20.53
N LEU A 321 20.75 -15.82 19.65
CA LEU A 321 19.37 -16.32 19.57
C LEU A 321 18.93 -17.16 20.78
N PRO A 322 19.79 -18.00 21.41
CA PRO A 322 19.40 -18.76 22.60
C PRO A 322 18.92 -17.87 23.75
N ALA A 323 19.61 -16.78 24.03
CA ALA A 323 19.23 -15.84 25.07
C ALA A 323 17.87 -15.13 24.80
N ALA A 324 17.48 -15.03 23.54
CA ALA A 324 16.18 -14.49 23.11
C ALA A 324 15.08 -15.56 23.03
N GLY A 325 15.39 -16.84 23.29
CA GLY A 325 14.44 -17.94 23.18
C GLY A 325 14.08 -18.33 21.75
N LEU A 326 14.87 -17.88 20.76
CA LEU A 326 14.63 -18.12 19.33
C LEU A 326 15.45 -19.30 18.77
N PHE A 327 16.24 -19.94 19.63
CA PHE A 327 17.09 -21.09 19.29
C PHE A 327 17.25 -21.99 20.53
N PRO A 328 17.47 -23.30 20.37
CA PRO A 328 17.73 -24.19 21.51
C PRO A 328 18.97 -23.74 22.31
N ASP A 329 18.87 -23.77 23.63
CA ASP A 329 20.01 -23.53 24.53
C ASP A 329 20.85 -24.83 24.66
N ASP A 330 21.54 -25.15 23.55
CA ASP A 330 22.43 -26.31 23.42
C ASP A 330 23.80 -25.86 22.91
N PRO A 331 24.80 -25.67 23.79
CA PRO A 331 26.14 -25.23 23.40
C PRO A 331 26.85 -26.15 22.40
N LYS A 332 26.60 -27.46 22.44
CA LYS A 332 27.23 -28.43 21.51
C LYS A 332 26.64 -28.30 20.10
N LEU A 333 25.34 -28.09 20.02
CA LEU A 333 24.66 -27.85 18.76
C LEU A 333 25.14 -26.52 18.15
N LEU A 334 25.25 -25.47 18.97
CA LEU A 334 25.73 -24.17 18.53
C LEU A 334 27.18 -24.26 18.00
N GLU A 335 28.08 -24.90 18.76
CA GLU A 335 29.48 -25.12 18.35
C GLU A 335 29.56 -25.89 17.01
N ARG A 336 28.73 -26.92 16.85
CA ARG A 336 28.65 -27.71 15.62
C ARG A 336 28.26 -26.85 14.41
N ILE A 337 27.28 -25.95 14.57
CA ILE A 337 26.82 -25.08 13.49
C ILE A 337 27.85 -23.97 13.24
N GLU A 338 28.46 -23.42 14.27
CA GLU A 338 29.54 -22.41 14.12
C GLU A 338 30.77 -22.97 13.41
N ALA A 339 31.02 -24.28 13.49
CA ALA A 339 32.10 -24.93 12.74
C ALA A 339 31.91 -24.88 11.20
N GLU A 340 30.70 -24.56 10.73
CA GLU A 340 30.42 -24.32 9.29
C GLU A 340 30.92 -22.97 8.79
N ARG A 341 31.45 -22.10 9.66
CA ARG A 341 32.08 -20.84 9.23
C ARG A 341 33.28 -21.14 8.31
N PRO A 342 33.45 -20.38 7.22
CA PRO A 342 34.67 -20.47 6.42
C PRO A 342 35.90 -20.17 7.28
N LYS A 343 36.93 -20.94 7.07
CA LYS A 343 38.25 -20.72 7.72
C LYS A 343 38.97 -19.51 7.14
#